data_c2085272a72c4ddeb630f62a2325d4d4
#
_entry.id   c2085272a72c4ddeb630f62a2325d4d4
#
_cell.length_a   1.000
_cell.length_b   1.000
_cell.length_c   1.000
_cell.angle_alpha   90.00
_cell.angle_beta   90.00
_cell.angle_gamma   90.00
#
_symmetry.space_group_name_H-M   'P 1'
#
loop_
_entity.id
_entity.type
_entity.pdbx_description
1 polymer ?
#
loop_
_entity_poly.entity_id
_entity_poly.type
_entity_poly.pdbx_seq_one_letter_code
_entity_poly.pdbx_strand_id
1 'polypeptide(L)' 'MAERAEYRPGEPAPVGGIYRLFNVLGSRTQVCTHVEQGEPLPVAPRGFGWQLERSGGAPAAGR' A
#
# COMPACT_ATOMS: atom_id res chain seq x y z
N MET A 1 -11.70 -4.87 -16.43
CA MET A 1 -10.66 -5.07 -16.05
C MET A 1 -10.39 -4.50 -14.81
N ALA A 2 -9.76 -5.02 -14.01
CA ALA A 2 -9.52 -4.52 -12.79
C ALA A 2 -8.42 -3.56 -12.82
N GLU A 3 -8.58 -2.45 -12.25
CA GLU A 3 -7.59 -1.58 -12.23
C GLU A 3 -7.05 -1.52 -10.91
N ARG A 4 -5.78 -1.52 -10.71
CA ARG A 4 -5.17 -1.41 -9.47
C ARG A 4 -4.78 -0.02 -9.29
N ALA A 5 -5.28 0.67 -8.34
CA ALA A 5 -4.91 2.04 -8.07
C ALA A 5 -3.56 2.05 -7.42
N GLU A 6 -2.68 2.87 -7.91
CA GLU A 6 -1.38 2.99 -7.36
C GLU A 6 -1.28 4.28 -6.61
N TYR A 7 -0.75 4.29 -5.42
CA TYR A 7 -0.66 5.48 -4.60
C TYR A 7 0.79 5.83 -4.38
N ARG A 8 1.07 7.11 -4.27
CA ARG A 8 2.43 7.56 -4.11
C ARG A 8 2.84 7.57 -2.68
N PRO A 9 4.12 7.36 -2.39
CA PRO A 9 4.59 7.49 -1.02
C PRO A 9 4.26 8.85 -0.49
N GLY A 10 3.78 8.90 0.71
CA GLY A 10 3.40 10.17 1.33
C GLY A 10 1.97 10.56 1.14
N GLU A 11 1.28 9.93 0.19
CA GLU A 11 -0.12 10.26 0.01
C GLU A 11 -0.94 9.64 1.11
N PRO A 12 -2.04 10.26 1.51
CA PRO A 12 -2.87 9.66 2.55
C PRO A 12 -3.54 8.42 2.01
N ALA A 13 -3.58 7.39 2.81
CA ALA A 13 -4.22 6.15 2.41
C ALA A 13 -5.72 6.36 2.30
N PRO A 14 -6.32 6.00 1.18
CA PRO A 14 -7.76 6.21 1.02
C PRO A 14 -8.60 5.28 1.88
N VAL A 15 -8.06 4.14 2.21
CA VAL A 15 -8.76 3.24 3.11
C VAL A 15 -7.71 2.55 3.96
N GLY A 16 -8.10 2.07 5.10
CA GLY A 16 -7.17 1.33 5.93
C GLY A 16 -6.98 -0.05 5.37
N GLY A 17 -5.79 -0.57 5.44
CA GLY A 17 -5.53 -1.90 4.96
C GLY A 17 -4.06 -2.17 4.80
N ILE A 18 -3.77 -3.25 4.09
CA ILE A 18 -2.40 -3.67 3.84
C ILE A 18 -2.00 -3.17 2.47
N TYR A 19 -0.90 -2.46 2.40
CA TYR A 19 -0.42 -1.94 1.14
C TYR A 19 0.91 -2.59 0.81
N ARG A 20 1.09 -2.92 -0.44
CA ARG A 20 2.32 -3.57 -0.90
C ARG A 20 3.09 -2.62 -1.78
N LEU A 21 4.41 -2.62 -1.62
CA LEU A 21 5.26 -1.75 -2.38
C LEU A 21 5.58 -2.39 -3.74
N PHE A 22 5.48 -1.59 -4.79
CA PHE A 22 5.82 -2.04 -6.12
C PHE A 22 7.00 -1.22 -6.62
N ASN A 23 7.92 -1.85 -7.32
CA ASN A 23 9.12 -1.16 -7.74
C ASN A 23 8.89 -0.40 -9.04
N VAL A 24 9.93 0.24 -9.56
CA VAL A 24 9.76 1.08 -10.73
C VAL A 24 9.33 0.30 -11.95
N LEU A 25 9.57 -0.99 -11.96
CA LEU A 25 9.14 -1.79 -13.10
C LEU A 25 7.72 -2.29 -12.95
N GLY A 26 7.07 -1.93 -11.86
CA GLY A 26 5.70 -2.39 -11.66
C GLY A 26 5.62 -3.77 -11.05
N SER A 27 6.72 -4.30 -10.57
CA SER A 27 6.69 -5.62 -9.97
C SER A 27 6.51 -5.52 -8.48
N ARG A 28 5.82 -6.50 -7.92
CA ARG A 28 5.61 -6.53 -6.49
C ARG A 28 6.91 -6.78 -5.78
N THR A 29 7.10 -6.13 -4.67
CA THR A 29 8.22 -6.45 -3.81
C THR A 29 7.69 -7.22 -2.62
N GLN A 30 8.56 -7.58 -1.70
CA GLN A 30 8.12 -8.28 -0.53
C GLN A 30 7.80 -7.35 0.61
N VAL A 31 7.81 -6.06 0.36
CA VAL A 31 7.55 -5.10 1.40
C VAL A 31 6.07 -4.77 1.44
N CYS A 32 5.45 -4.95 2.58
CA CYS A 32 4.06 -4.53 2.72
C CYS A 32 3.89 -4.00 4.12
N THR A 33 2.90 -3.18 4.32
CA THR A 33 2.70 -2.55 5.60
C THR A 33 1.23 -2.25 5.78
N HIS A 34 0.81 -2.13 7.01
CA HIS A 34 -0.56 -1.78 7.32
C HIS A 34 -0.62 -0.27 7.54
N VAL A 35 -1.52 0.39 6.84
CA VAL A 35 -1.68 1.83 6.94
C VAL A 35 -3.14 2.13 7.22
N GLU A 36 -3.40 3.01 8.17
CA GLU A 36 -4.76 3.36 8.49
C GLU A 36 -5.27 4.40 7.54
N GLN A 37 -6.58 4.46 7.38
CA GLN A 37 -7.16 5.43 6.48
C GLN A 37 -6.73 6.83 6.89
N GLY A 38 -6.27 7.58 5.95
CA GLY A 38 -5.86 8.95 6.20
C GLY A 38 -4.42 9.11 6.59
N GLU A 39 -3.74 8.02 6.94
CA GLU A 39 -2.34 8.12 7.29
C GLU A 39 -1.48 8.15 6.06
N PRO A 40 -0.36 8.83 6.09
CA PRO A 40 0.48 8.90 4.90
C PRO A 40 1.14 7.56 4.64
N LEU A 41 1.19 7.19 3.39
CA LEU A 41 1.87 5.96 3.03
C LEU A 41 3.37 6.16 3.25
N PRO A 42 4.08 5.12 3.63
CA PRO A 42 5.49 5.25 3.96
C PRO A 42 6.31 5.74 2.78
N VAL A 43 7.42 6.38 3.07
CA VAL A 43 8.29 6.84 2.02
C VAL A 43 8.92 5.63 1.35
N ALA A 44 9.29 5.79 0.11
CA ALA A 44 9.89 4.73 -0.66
C ALA A 44 10.82 5.33 -1.68
N PRO A 45 11.67 4.54 -2.30
CA PRO A 45 12.57 5.07 -3.30
C PRO A 45 11.80 5.65 -4.47
N ARG A 46 12.46 6.56 -5.19
CA ARG A 46 11.81 7.21 -6.29
C ARG A 46 11.32 6.18 -7.30
N GLY A 47 10.14 6.38 -7.81
CA GLY A 47 9.59 5.47 -8.80
C GLY A 47 8.83 4.30 -8.21
N PHE A 48 8.92 4.09 -6.92
CA PHE A 48 8.16 3.02 -6.29
C PHE A 48 6.76 3.54 -5.95
N GLY A 49 5.83 2.64 -5.85
CA GLY A 49 4.47 3.02 -5.49
C GLY A 49 3.83 1.97 -4.61
N TRP A 50 2.73 2.34 -4.00
CA TRP A 50 2.01 1.43 -3.11
C TRP A 50 0.70 1.03 -3.76
N GLN A 51 0.29 -0.21 -3.55
CA GLN A 51 -1.01 -0.68 -4.01
C GLN A 51 -1.71 -1.36 -2.87
N LEU A 52 -3.00 -1.17 -2.78
CA LEU A 52 -3.78 -1.78 -1.73
C LEU A 52 -3.88 -3.26 -2.01
N GLU A 53 -3.39 -4.07 -1.09
CA GLU A 53 -3.45 -5.48 -1.27
C GLU A 53 -4.66 -6.05 -0.59
N ARG A 54 -5.02 -5.55 0.58
CA ARG A 54 -6.16 -6.04 1.29
C ARG A 54 -6.74 -4.90 2.08
N SER A 55 -7.98 -4.56 1.86
CA SER A 55 -8.59 -3.48 2.60
C SER A 55 -9.16 -4.04 3.89
N GLY A 56 -9.41 -3.16 4.84
CA GLY A 56 -10.02 -3.58 6.04
C GLY A 56 -9.14 -3.38 7.18
N GLY A 57 -9.59 -3.66 8.29
CA GLY A 57 -8.91 -3.32 9.45
C GLY A 57 -7.64 -4.00 9.67
N ALA A 58 -7.27 -4.07 10.86
CA ALA A 58 -6.02 -4.59 11.21
C ALA A 58 -5.88 -5.99 10.81
N PRO A 59 -4.73 -6.40 10.63
CA PRO A 59 -4.45 -7.73 10.31
C PRO A 59 -4.93 -8.56 11.41
N ALA A 60 -5.34 -9.58 11.15
CA ALA A 60 -5.86 -10.45 12.00
C ALA A 60 -5.11 -10.71 13.04
N ALA A 61 -4.56 -10.31 13.37
CA ALA A 61 -3.97 -10.54 14.33
C ALA A 61 -4.41 -11.57 14.87
N GLY A 62 -4.27 -12.09 14.64
CA GLY A 62 -4.59 -12.94 15.21
C GLY A 62 -5.68 -13.43 15.24
N ARG A 63 -5.96 -13.49 14.97
CA ARG A 63 -6.81 -14.03 15.02
C ARG A 63 -6.80 -14.69 14.64
#